data_66f5bc0e07ffe4dfd779e32704378af4
#
_entry.id   66f5bc0e07ffe4dfd779e32704378af4
#
_cell.length_a   1.000
_cell.length_b   1.000
_cell.length_c   1.000
_cell.angle_alpha   90.00
_cell.angle_beta   90.00
_cell.angle_gamma   90.00
#
_symmetry.space_group_name_H-M   'P 1'
#
loop_
_entity.id
_entity.type
_entity.pdbx_description
1 polymer ?
#
loop_
_entity_poly.entity_id
_entity_poly.type
_entity_poly.pdbx_seq_one_letter_code
_entity_poly.pdbx_strand_id
1 'polypeptide(L)'
;MSFSSDLREELIELKMWDNNSSLKQDEQLSRLLIREAFIKKGFINDPNKDYHLEILFKSKEKAEQLQEIIQNFGINIKFTTKNSDYMLYLKDGEEISSFLALMGANKSVIKFEEIR
;
A
#
# COMPACT_ATOMS: atom_id res chain seq x y z
N MET A 1 -11.55 16.04 -3.10
CA MET A 1 -10.37 15.20 -2.99
C MET A 1 -10.72 13.89 -2.33
N SER A 2 -10.17 12.81 -2.83
CA SER A 2 -10.46 11.48 -2.30
C SER A 2 -9.35 11.05 -1.34
N PHE A 3 -9.67 10.11 -0.47
CA PHE A 3 -8.66 9.50 0.40
C PHE A 3 -7.53 8.90 -0.45
N SER A 4 -7.88 8.25 -1.55
CA SER A 4 -6.90 7.61 -2.43
C SER A 4 -5.95 8.63 -3.06
N SER A 5 -6.45 9.77 -3.51
CA SER A 5 -5.59 10.80 -4.10
C SER A 5 -4.70 11.46 -3.05
N ASP A 6 -5.21 11.67 -1.85
CA ASP A 6 -4.44 12.23 -0.74
C ASP A 6 -3.31 11.28 -0.32
N LEU A 7 -3.61 9.99 -0.26
CA LEU A 7 -2.60 8.98 0.03
C LEU A 7 -1.52 8.97 -1.05
N ARG A 8 -1.91 9.00 -2.31
CA ARG A 8 -0.95 9.01 -3.42
C ARG A 8 -0.03 10.22 -3.35
N GLU A 9 -0.57 11.41 -3.06
CA GLU A 9 0.24 12.62 -2.90
C GLU A 9 1.24 12.48 -1.76
N GLU A 10 0.80 11.92 -0.63
CA GLU A 10 1.69 11.69 0.51
C GLU A 10 2.83 10.76 0.13
N LEU A 11 2.53 9.67 -0.58
CA LEU A 11 3.55 8.71 -0.99
C LEU A 11 4.56 9.32 -1.96
N ILE A 12 4.10 10.15 -2.89
CA ILE A 12 4.98 10.85 -3.83
C ILE A 12 5.92 11.79 -3.09
N GLU A 13 5.40 12.52 -2.12
CA GLU A 13 6.18 13.43 -1.28
C GLU A 13 7.24 12.68 -0.50
N LEU A 14 6.88 11.56 0.11
CA LEU A 14 7.80 10.71 0.86
C LEU A 14 8.94 10.19 -0.01
N LYS A 15 8.64 9.85 -1.25
CA LYS A 15 9.64 9.37 -2.19
C LYS A 15 10.72 10.41 -2.43
N MET A 16 10.35 11.70 -2.46
CA MET A 16 11.30 12.79 -2.67
C MET A 16 12.19 13.04 -1.46
N TRP A 17 11.68 12.78 -0.25
CA TRP A 17 12.36 13.15 0.99
C TRP A 17 12.92 11.96 1.77
N ASP A 18 12.70 10.75 1.29
CA ASP A 18 13.05 9.54 2.03
C ASP A 18 14.51 9.16 1.84
N ASN A 19 15.38 9.84 2.59
CA ASN A 19 16.80 9.51 2.67
C ASN A 19 17.13 8.92 4.03
N ASN A 20 16.16 8.31 4.69
CA ASN A 20 16.34 7.83 6.04
C ASN A 20 17.21 6.58 6.07
N SER A 21 18.43 6.73 6.60
CA SER A 21 19.39 5.65 6.71
C SER A 21 19.21 4.79 7.96
N SER A 22 18.19 5.07 8.79
CA SER A 22 17.98 4.32 10.03
C SER A 22 17.44 2.92 9.81
N LEU A 23 16.86 2.64 8.64
CA LEU A 23 16.35 1.33 8.30
C LEU A 23 17.41 0.51 7.58
N LYS A 24 17.32 -0.82 7.71
CA LYS A 24 18.16 -1.71 6.93
C LYS A 24 17.90 -1.51 5.45
N GLN A 25 18.94 -1.66 4.65
CA GLN A 25 18.86 -1.44 3.21
C GLN A 25 17.76 -2.26 2.55
N ASP A 26 17.61 -3.53 2.94
CA ASP A 26 16.59 -4.42 2.39
C ASP A 26 15.17 -3.93 2.70
N GLU A 27 14.97 -3.43 3.92
CA GLU A 27 13.66 -2.89 4.32
C GLU A 27 13.34 -1.62 3.56
N GLN A 28 14.33 -0.76 3.34
CA GLN A 28 14.15 0.46 2.55
C GLN A 28 13.74 0.12 1.12
N LEU A 29 14.43 -0.83 0.51
CA LEU A 29 14.13 -1.26 -0.85
C LEU A 29 12.72 -1.84 -0.93
N SER A 30 12.35 -2.68 0.02
CA SER A 30 11.01 -3.27 0.07
C SER A 30 9.93 -2.20 0.16
N ARG A 31 10.12 -1.20 1.03
CA ARG A 31 9.17 -0.09 1.16
C ARG A 31 9.07 0.73 -0.12
N LEU A 32 10.20 0.96 -0.78
CA LEU A 32 10.20 1.68 -2.05
C LEU A 32 9.41 0.93 -3.13
N LEU A 33 9.61 -0.39 -3.21
CA LEU A 33 8.89 -1.21 -4.17
C LEU A 33 7.38 -1.18 -3.93
N ILE A 34 6.98 -1.26 -2.66
CA ILE A 34 5.56 -1.22 -2.29
C ILE A 34 4.96 0.15 -2.65
N ARG A 35 5.64 1.23 -2.27
CA ARG A 35 5.17 2.60 -2.58
C ARG A 35 5.04 2.81 -4.09
N GLU A 36 6.05 2.38 -4.85
CA GLU A 36 6.04 2.52 -6.31
C GLU A 36 4.85 1.81 -6.93
N ALA A 37 4.59 0.57 -6.49
CA ALA A 37 3.47 -0.20 -7.00
C ALA A 37 2.15 0.50 -6.68
N PHE A 38 2.01 1.02 -5.47
CA PHE A 38 0.77 1.70 -5.07
C PHE A 38 0.59 3.01 -5.84
N ILE A 39 1.65 3.79 -6.00
CA ILE A 39 1.57 5.05 -6.76
C ILE A 39 1.11 4.78 -8.20
N LYS A 40 1.59 3.69 -8.80
CA LYS A 40 1.26 3.36 -10.18
C LYS A 40 -0.16 2.86 -10.36
N LYS A 41 -0.58 1.88 -9.57
CA LYS A 41 -1.83 1.16 -9.79
C LYS A 41 -2.58 0.82 -8.51
N GLY A 42 -2.29 1.52 -7.43
CA GLY A 42 -2.99 1.32 -6.18
C GLY A 42 -4.25 2.16 -6.07
N PHE A 43 -5.18 1.69 -5.28
CA PHE A 43 -6.41 2.40 -4.98
C PHE A 43 -6.93 2.00 -3.60
N ILE A 44 -7.50 2.95 -2.89
CA ILE A 44 -8.16 2.71 -1.62
C ILE A 44 -9.53 3.39 -1.64
N ASN A 45 -10.57 2.68 -1.20
CA ASN A 45 -11.90 3.25 -1.07
C ASN A 45 -11.95 4.28 0.05
N ASP A 46 -12.94 5.15 0.00
CA ASP A 46 -13.26 6.03 1.10
C ASP A 46 -13.57 5.17 2.34
N PRO A 47 -12.78 5.28 3.42
CA PRO A 47 -12.98 4.41 4.60
C PRO A 47 -14.29 4.64 5.32
N ASN A 48 -14.99 5.74 5.05
CA ASN A 48 -16.36 5.95 5.56
C ASN A 48 -17.37 5.03 4.90
N LYS A 49 -17.06 4.52 3.72
CA LYS A 49 -17.98 3.69 2.94
C LYS A 49 -17.65 2.21 3.01
N ASP A 50 -16.38 1.87 2.89
CA ASP A 50 -15.97 0.48 2.81
C ASP A 50 -14.47 0.39 3.04
N TYR A 51 -14.02 -0.75 3.58
CA TYR A 51 -12.61 -1.03 3.72
C TYR A 51 -12.15 -1.86 2.51
N HIS A 52 -11.47 -1.21 1.59
CA HIS A 52 -10.92 -1.90 0.43
C HIS A 52 -9.69 -1.14 -0.07
N LEU A 53 -8.59 -1.85 -0.14
CA LEU A 53 -7.34 -1.35 -0.71
C LEU A 53 -6.88 -2.38 -1.74
N GLU A 54 -6.44 -1.92 -2.90
CA GLU A 54 -5.97 -2.82 -3.94
C GLU A 54 -4.77 -2.26 -4.68
N ILE A 55 -3.99 -3.16 -5.28
CA ILE A 55 -2.91 -2.84 -6.21
C ILE A 55 -3.05 -3.76 -7.41
N LEU A 56 -3.09 -3.21 -8.61
CA LEU A 56 -3.25 -3.98 -9.84
C LEU A 56 -1.91 -4.20 -10.53
N PHE A 57 -1.76 -5.36 -11.15
CA PHE A 57 -0.56 -5.75 -11.88
C PHE A 57 -0.95 -6.38 -13.22
N LYS A 58 -0.13 -6.14 -14.23
CA LYS A 58 -0.26 -6.84 -15.52
C LYS A 58 0.46 -8.19 -15.48
N SER A 59 1.45 -8.34 -14.62
CA SER A 59 2.27 -9.54 -14.51
C SER A 59 1.92 -10.30 -13.23
N LYS A 60 1.56 -11.57 -13.38
CA LYS A 60 1.28 -12.45 -12.25
C LYS A 60 2.52 -12.60 -11.36
N GLU A 61 3.67 -12.74 -12.00
CA GLU A 61 4.94 -12.91 -11.30
C GLU A 61 5.26 -11.71 -10.40
N LYS A 62 5.08 -10.50 -10.92
CA LYS A 62 5.33 -9.29 -10.14
C LYS A 62 4.36 -9.16 -8.98
N ALA A 63 3.09 -9.52 -9.20
CA ALA A 63 2.10 -9.50 -8.14
C ALA A 63 2.47 -10.47 -7.02
N GLU A 64 2.88 -11.69 -7.38
CA GLU A 64 3.28 -12.70 -6.39
C GLU A 64 4.53 -12.28 -5.63
N GLN A 65 5.50 -11.69 -6.32
CA GLN A 65 6.72 -11.19 -5.67
C GLN A 65 6.40 -10.11 -4.64
N LEU A 66 5.54 -9.17 -5.00
CA LEU A 66 5.18 -8.10 -4.07
C LEU A 66 4.32 -8.64 -2.92
N GLN A 67 3.45 -9.59 -3.20
CA GLN A 67 2.68 -10.26 -2.15
C GLN A 67 3.60 -10.86 -1.10
N GLU A 68 4.63 -11.58 -1.52
CA GLU A 68 5.59 -12.20 -0.62
C GLU A 68 6.31 -11.15 0.23
N ILE A 69 6.75 -10.06 -0.40
CA ILE A 69 7.41 -8.96 0.31
C ILE A 69 6.49 -8.38 1.38
N ILE A 70 5.24 -8.11 1.04
CA ILE A 70 4.27 -7.55 1.99
C ILE A 70 3.97 -8.54 3.11
N GLN A 71 3.82 -9.82 2.80
CA GLN A 71 3.54 -10.86 3.79
C GLN A 71 4.70 -11.03 4.77
N ASN A 72 5.92 -10.77 4.34
CA ASN A 72 7.09 -10.82 5.22
C ASN A 72 7.04 -9.74 6.31
N PHE A 73 6.24 -8.70 6.13
CA PHE A 73 6.00 -7.69 7.16
C PHE A 73 4.80 -8.02 8.05
N GLY A 74 4.23 -9.21 7.90
CA GLY A 74 3.14 -9.67 8.75
C GLY A 74 1.75 -9.26 8.28
N ILE A 75 1.63 -8.75 7.07
CA ILE A 75 0.34 -8.34 6.50
C ILE A 75 -0.13 -9.40 5.52
N ASN A 76 -1.27 -10.01 5.80
CA ASN A 76 -1.80 -11.09 4.98
C ASN A 76 -2.58 -10.56 3.78
N ILE A 77 -1.86 -9.91 2.86
CA ILE A 77 -2.49 -9.38 1.65
C ILE A 77 -2.91 -10.52 0.73
N LYS A 78 -4.09 -10.40 0.15
CA LYS A 78 -4.71 -11.43 -0.69
C LYS A 78 -4.41 -11.20 -2.15
N PHE A 79 -4.48 -12.30 -2.92
CA PHE A 79 -4.26 -12.28 -4.36
C PHE A 79 -5.49 -12.81 -5.08
N THR A 80 -5.89 -12.14 -6.14
CA THR A 80 -6.96 -12.62 -7.03
C THR A 80 -6.75 -12.04 -8.42
N THR A 81 -7.62 -12.42 -9.34
CA THR A 81 -7.66 -11.81 -10.68
C THR A 81 -8.82 -10.82 -10.72
N LYS A 82 -8.66 -9.75 -11.49
CA LYS A 82 -9.69 -8.74 -11.68
C LYS A 82 -9.69 -8.34 -13.16
N ASN A 83 -10.72 -8.75 -13.88
CA ASN A 83 -10.77 -8.62 -15.33
C ASN A 83 -9.57 -9.35 -15.95
N SER A 84 -8.71 -8.67 -16.68
CA SER A 84 -7.50 -9.27 -17.25
C SER A 84 -6.25 -9.01 -16.41
N ASP A 85 -6.43 -8.41 -15.24
CA ASP A 85 -5.32 -8.04 -14.36
C ASP A 85 -5.22 -8.97 -13.16
N TYR A 86 -4.10 -8.86 -12.44
CA TYR A 86 -3.86 -9.54 -11.17
C TYR A 86 -3.94 -8.51 -10.06
N MET A 87 -4.62 -8.83 -8.97
CA MET A 87 -4.91 -7.88 -7.91
C MET A 87 -4.43 -8.38 -6.56
N LEU A 88 -3.68 -7.54 -5.86
CA LEU A 88 -3.44 -7.70 -4.44
C LEU A 88 -4.42 -6.81 -3.69
N TYR A 89 -5.02 -7.32 -2.60
CA TYR A 89 -6.05 -6.54 -1.92
C TYR A 89 -6.13 -6.83 -0.42
N LEU A 90 -6.68 -5.85 0.29
CA LEU A 90 -6.99 -5.92 1.72
C LEU A 90 -8.40 -5.40 1.93
N LYS A 91 -9.15 -6.06 2.82
CA LYS A 91 -10.51 -5.65 3.18
C LYS A 91 -10.71 -5.49 4.68
N ASP A 92 -9.69 -5.73 5.47
CA ASP A 92 -9.73 -5.58 6.91
C ASP A 92 -9.13 -4.23 7.30
N GLY A 93 -9.87 -3.46 8.12
CA GLY A 93 -9.43 -2.11 8.50
C GLY A 93 -8.12 -2.09 9.25
N GLU A 94 -7.89 -3.06 10.11
CA GLU A 94 -6.64 -3.14 10.86
C GLU A 94 -5.44 -3.43 9.96
N GLU A 95 -5.63 -4.34 9.00
CA GLU A 95 -4.57 -4.66 8.04
C GLU A 95 -4.31 -3.49 7.08
N ILE A 96 -5.35 -2.78 6.68
CA ILE A 96 -5.18 -1.58 5.84
C ILE A 96 -4.37 -0.53 6.59
N SER A 97 -4.72 -0.28 7.85
CA SER A 97 -3.98 0.67 8.68
C SER A 97 -2.50 0.26 8.78
N SER A 98 -2.23 -1.01 9.02
CA SER A 98 -0.87 -1.54 9.08
C SER A 98 -0.13 -1.36 7.76
N PHE A 99 -0.82 -1.56 6.64
CA PHE A 99 -0.23 -1.40 5.33
C PHE A 99 0.12 0.07 5.03
N LEU A 100 -0.75 1.00 5.41
CA LEU A 100 -0.47 2.43 5.29
C LEU A 100 0.77 2.81 6.10
N ALA A 101 0.87 2.27 7.32
CA ALA A 101 2.02 2.50 8.18
C ALA A 101 3.30 1.90 7.58
N LEU A 102 3.20 0.72 6.99
CA LEU A 102 4.33 0.08 6.32
C LEU A 102 4.88 0.97 5.21
N MET A 103 4.00 1.59 4.45
CA MET A 103 4.42 2.53 3.40
C MET A 103 4.96 3.85 3.96
N GLY A 104 4.83 4.09 5.25
CA GLY A 104 5.27 5.33 5.88
C GLY A 104 4.29 6.48 5.69
N ALA A 105 3.06 6.19 5.30
CA ALA A 105 2.04 7.21 5.04
C ALA A 105 1.38 7.65 6.36
N ASN A 106 2.13 8.31 7.22
CA ASN A 106 1.69 8.63 8.57
C ASN A 106 0.48 9.55 8.62
N LYS A 107 0.38 10.50 7.72
CA LYS A 107 -0.80 11.39 7.65
C LYS A 107 -2.05 10.60 7.31
N SER A 108 -1.94 9.68 6.37
CA SER A 108 -3.06 8.83 5.96
C SER A 108 -3.44 7.84 7.05
N VAL A 109 -2.46 7.32 7.80
CA VAL A 109 -2.73 6.44 8.96
C VAL A 109 -3.60 7.17 9.98
N ILE A 110 -3.21 8.40 10.35
CA ILE A 110 -3.95 9.19 11.33
C ILE A 110 -5.38 9.44 10.86
N LYS A 111 -5.53 9.85 9.61
CA LYS A 111 -6.85 10.08 9.00
C LYS A 111 -7.70 8.82 8.99
N PHE A 112 -7.09 7.70 8.60
CA PHE A 112 -7.78 6.42 8.54
C PHE A 112 -8.25 5.98 9.91
N GLU A 113 -7.40 6.11 10.94
CA GLU A 113 -7.75 5.73 12.30
C GLU A 113 -8.80 6.63 12.91
N GLU A 114 -8.84 7.92 12.56
CA GLU A 114 -9.89 8.83 13.01
C GLU A 114 -11.27 8.42 12.45
N ILE A 115 -11.29 7.90 11.22
CA ILE A 115 -12.53 7.44 10.59
C ILE A 115 -12.97 6.09 11.17
N ARG A 116 -12.02 5.25 11.45
CA ARG A 116 -12.27 3.95 12.04
C ARG A 116 -12.84 4.09 13.45
#